data_d6bb09d3ba2bb5aa3a5af5538d21d8d5
#
_entry.id   d6bb09d3ba2bb5aa3a5af5538d21d8d5
#
_cell.length_a   1.000
_cell.length_b   1.000
_cell.length_c   1.000
_cell.angle_alpha   90.00
_cell.angle_beta   90.00
_cell.angle_gamma   90.00
#
_symmetry.space_group_name_H-M   'P 1'
#
loop_
_entity.id
_entity.type
_entity.pdbx_description
1 polymer ?
#
loop_
_entity_poly.entity_id
_entity_poly.type
_entity_poly.pdbx_seq_one_letter_code
_entity_poly.pdbx_strand_id
1 'polypeptide(L)'
;ILNNTNLLTDEANSASANDMMIVVDSEKENIMEEVMPAIDEFLDDLSAKGTSEEAQAATSWSEAFDLLPEANVALFSIPGEYGAPEMERALKNDLHVFSFTDNVSIEDEVRLKKLAHEKGLLMMGPDCGTGIISSIPIAFTNVVSPGNIGVVGASGTGIQEVTTIIDRLGGGVVHAIGTGGRDLSDKVGAITVKDAIVALENHEPTDVITVISKPPAKEVRDEVVELLQSISKPVVAIFLGEKPTSHEGKVYLAHTLEETAKIAVDLANDVAVKKNYFEALAKPAVPTLPEDKVVKGLYSGGTLASEAGMLISEALDLGGLVKAEGYVLKSHGYEVIDLGDDMYTQGRPHPMIDPDVRIEKIREYAQDEKTGIILFDVVLGYGAHEDMVGALLPAIEEARATAKEAGRDLYFVANVCGTTKDPQNYQSSVDRLKEGGVLVAESNAKAVQLALLLKGIEISEDDKEVVAYNGPTVDVPKPGEKVMELLTTKPRIINVGLQSFTESIVDYGGETVQFNWRPRANGNKKMIKILDALEDYSEQIEAENHKVTDKIKNAQPFLVDVVPAKSVIPELNDDAQKTLLHAGPPIQWSEMTGPMKGACIGAALFERWADNEEDALKIFEAGEVRFIP
;
A
#
# COMPACT_ATOMS: atom_id res chain seq x y z
N ILE A 1 -7.31 -17.72 13.98
CA ILE A 1 -6.32 -18.36 14.88
C ILE A 1 -6.96 -18.57 16.23
N LEU A 2 -7.46 -17.55 16.93
CA LEU A 2 -8.00 -17.66 18.29
C LEU A 2 -9.25 -18.56 18.42
N ASN A 3 -10.04 -18.75 17.35
CA ASN A 3 -11.19 -19.68 17.36
C ASN A 3 -10.80 -21.14 17.64
N ASN A 4 -9.54 -21.51 17.43
CA ASN A 4 -9.03 -22.87 17.66
C ASN A 4 -8.25 -22.99 18.96
N THR A 5 -8.22 -21.93 19.78
CA THR A 5 -7.61 -21.87 21.09
C THR A 5 -8.69 -21.57 22.13
N ASN A 6 -8.46 -21.90 23.39
CA ASN A 6 -9.36 -21.54 24.49
C ASN A 6 -9.16 -20.08 24.96
N LEU A 7 -8.50 -19.27 24.14
CA LEU A 7 -8.08 -17.89 24.49
C LEU A 7 -9.03 -16.83 23.93
N LEU A 8 -10.05 -17.22 23.15
CA LEU A 8 -11.03 -16.28 22.61
C LEU A 8 -12.06 -15.91 23.68
N THR A 9 -12.04 -14.65 24.12
CA THR A 9 -13.03 -14.10 25.07
C THR A 9 -14.16 -13.37 24.33
N ASP A 10 -15.26 -13.08 25.04
CA ASP A 10 -16.37 -12.29 24.47
C ASP A 10 -15.91 -10.86 24.09
N GLU A 11 -14.95 -10.31 24.84
CA GLU A 11 -14.34 -9.00 24.54
C GLU A 11 -13.50 -9.09 23.25
N ALA A 12 -12.70 -10.14 23.07
CA ALA A 12 -11.94 -10.38 21.85
C ALA A 12 -12.85 -10.56 20.62
N ASN A 13 -14.03 -11.18 20.79
CA ASN A 13 -15.02 -11.29 19.73
C ASN A 13 -15.69 -9.95 19.35
N SER A 14 -15.67 -8.96 20.24
CA SER A 14 -16.22 -7.64 19.99
C SER A 14 -15.22 -6.67 19.37
N ALA A 15 -13.96 -7.05 19.24
CA ALA A 15 -12.92 -6.23 18.64
C ALA A 15 -13.25 -5.91 17.17
N SER A 16 -13.03 -4.66 16.81
CA SER A 16 -13.25 -4.13 15.46
C SER A 16 -11.92 -3.97 14.72
N ALA A 17 -11.98 -3.58 13.45
CA ALA A 17 -10.77 -3.30 12.66
C ALA A 17 -9.89 -2.15 13.23
N ASN A 18 -10.42 -1.38 14.19
CA ASN A 18 -9.70 -0.28 14.84
C ASN A 18 -9.15 -0.67 16.23
N ASP A 19 -9.30 -1.91 16.64
CA ASP A 19 -8.82 -2.39 17.92
C ASP A 19 -7.57 -3.25 17.75
N MET A 20 -6.58 -3.01 18.58
CA MET A 20 -5.42 -3.90 18.69
C MET A 20 -5.71 -4.94 19.77
N MET A 21 -5.69 -6.21 19.40
CA MET A 21 -5.91 -7.30 20.33
C MET A 21 -4.59 -8.03 20.60
N ILE A 22 -4.15 -8.02 21.84
CA ILE A 22 -2.94 -8.71 22.29
C ILE A 22 -3.37 -9.87 23.19
N VAL A 23 -2.99 -11.07 22.82
CA VAL A 23 -3.28 -12.28 23.58
C VAL A 23 -2.00 -12.84 24.18
N VAL A 24 -1.99 -13.01 25.50
CA VAL A 24 -0.85 -13.56 26.24
C VAL A 24 -1.25 -14.89 26.84
N ASP A 25 -0.55 -15.96 26.46
CA ASP A 25 -0.70 -17.31 27.05
C ASP A 25 0.49 -17.60 27.95
N SER A 26 0.26 -17.81 29.25
CA SER A 26 1.31 -18.04 30.21
C SER A 26 0.81 -18.81 31.41
N GLU A 27 1.68 -19.68 31.96
CA GLU A 27 1.45 -20.38 33.21
C GLU A 27 1.75 -19.54 34.47
N LYS A 28 2.29 -18.32 34.31
CA LYS A 28 2.59 -17.41 35.41
C LYS A 28 1.35 -16.63 35.86
N GLU A 29 1.03 -16.69 37.13
CA GLU A 29 0.12 -15.74 37.78
C GLU A 29 0.70 -14.32 37.69
N ASN A 30 -0.12 -13.30 37.33
CA ASN A 30 0.26 -11.88 37.21
C ASN A 30 1.18 -11.54 36.04
N ILE A 31 1.27 -12.37 34.97
CA ILE A 31 2.08 -12.08 33.78
C ILE A 31 1.78 -10.72 33.17
N MET A 32 0.54 -10.23 33.27
CA MET A 32 0.12 -8.94 32.71
C MET A 32 0.85 -7.76 33.36
N GLU A 33 1.26 -7.85 34.63
CA GLU A 33 2.05 -6.81 35.31
C GLU A 33 3.47 -6.69 34.73
N GLU A 34 3.99 -7.77 34.14
CA GLU A 34 5.31 -7.79 33.48
C GLU A 34 5.19 -7.44 31.99
N VAL A 35 4.15 -7.91 31.33
CA VAL A 35 3.99 -7.81 29.86
C VAL A 35 3.42 -6.44 29.43
N MET A 36 2.47 -5.87 30.18
CA MET A 36 1.90 -4.57 29.80
C MET A 36 2.94 -3.45 29.69
N PRO A 37 3.85 -3.27 30.65
CA PRO A 37 4.90 -2.27 30.50
C PRO A 37 5.84 -2.53 29.32
N ALA A 38 6.13 -3.81 29.02
CA ALA A 38 6.97 -4.16 27.87
C ALA A 38 6.27 -3.92 26.53
N ILE A 39 4.94 -4.11 26.48
CA ILE A 39 4.13 -3.76 25.31
C ILE A 39 4.09 -2.26 25.13
N ASP A 40 3.85 -1.50 26.20
CA ASP A 40 3.83 -0.04 26.15
C ASP A 40 5.19 0.51 25.70
N GLU A 41 6.30 -0.01 26.27
CA GLU A 41 7.67 0.35 25.85
C GLU A 41 7.93 0.00 24.38
N PHE A 42 7.47 -1.17 23.91
CA PHE A 42 7.62 -1.59 22.51
C PHE A 42 6.79 -0.70 21.55
N LEU A 43 5.56 -0.33 21.92
CA LEU A 43 4.72 0.56 21.13
C LEU A 43 5.28 2.00 21.10
N ASP A 44 5.83 2.44 22.25
CA ASP A 44 6.52 3.74 22.33
C ASP A 44 7.81 3.73 21.49
N ASP A 45 8.60 2.65 21.54
CA ASP A 45 9.79 2.47 20.70
C ASP A 45 9.48 2.39 19.21
N LEU A 46 8.37 1.74 18.81
CA LEU A 46 7.89 1.76 17.42
C LEU A 46 7.50 3.17 16.99
N SER A 47 6.92 3.94 17.90
CA SER A 47 6.59 5.35 17.66
C SER A 47 7.82 6.25 17.62
N ALA A 48 8.88 5.92 18.37
CA ALA A 48 10.11 6.70 18.49
C ALA A 48 11.13 6.37 17.37
N LYS A 49 11.13 5.17 16.81
CA LYS A 49 12.01 4.78 15.68
C LYS A 49 11.67 5.47 14.37
N GLY A 50 10.59 6.24 14.31
CA GLY A 50 10.21 7.09 13.19
C GLY A 50 10.91 8.46 13.14
N THR A 51 11.91 8.74 13.95
CA THR A 51 12.57 10.07 13.98
C THR A 51 13.93 10.06 13.29
N SER A 52 13.93 9.92 11.95
CA SER A 52 14.87 10.67 11.13
C SER A 52 14.23 12.04 10.88
N GLU A 53 14.93 13.16 11.14
CA GLU A 53 14.48 14.56 11.06
C GLU A 53 12.97 14.72 10.93
N GLU A 54 12.28 15.10 12.01
CA GLU A 54 10.83 15.10 12.17
C GLU A 54 10.13 15.60 10.91
N ALA A 55 9.58 14.69 10.11
CA ALA A 55 8.62 15.07 9.09
C ALA A 55 7.50 15.83 9.80
N GLN A 56 7.23 17.06 9.37
CA GLN A 56 6.15 17.85 9.97
C GLN A 56 4.87 17.03 9.94
N ALA A 57 4.26 16.80 11.10
CA ALA A 57 3.10 15.95 11.25
C ALA A 57 1.83 16.79 11.29
N ALA A 58 0.88 16.47 10.40
CA ALA A 58 -0.46 17.06 10.38
C ALA A 58 -1.48 16.09 10.97
N THR A 59 -2.56 16.62 11.55
CA THR A 59 -3.70 15.85 12.08
C THR A 59 -5.00 16.11 11.28
N SER A 60 -4.95 17.01 10.33
CA SER A 60 -6.05 17.36 9.44
C SER A 60 -5.55 17.74 8.04
N TRP A 61 -6.42 17.67 7.04
CA TRP A 61 -6.10 18.13 5.69
C TRP A 61 -5.73 19.61 5.64
N SER A 62 -6.44 20.46 6.39
CA SER A 62 -6.12 21.90 6.46
C SER A 62 -4.70 22.13 6.96
N GLU A 63 -4.31 21.44 8.05
CA GLU A 63 -2.97 21.53 8.61
C GLU A 63 -1.92 20.97 7.62
N ALA A 64 -2.22 19.87 6.93
CA ALA A 64 -1.31 19.31 5.92
C ALA A 64 -1.07 20.29 4.76
N PHE A 65 -2.10 21.00 4.31
CA PHE A 65 -1.98 22.05 3.29
C PHE A 65 -1.26 23.29 3.80
N ASP A 66 -1.43 23.66 5.08
CA ASP A 66 -0.69 24.76 5.68
C ASP A 66 0.81 24.46 5.78
N LEU A 67 1.16 23.18 6.07
CA LEU A 67 2.55 22.72 6.16
C LEU A 67 3.20 22.50 4.79
N LEU A 68 2.43 22.06 3.78
CA LEU A 68 2.89 21.83 2.41
C LEU A 68 1.89 22.42 1.40
N PRO A 69 1.85 23.76 1.26
CA PRO A 69 0.87 24.43 0.38
C PRO A 69 0.97 24.04 -1.10
N GLU A 70 2.15 23.63 -1.52
CA GLU A 70 2.42 23.22 -2.91
C GLU A 70 2.35 21.69 -3.08
N ALA A 71 1.71 20.96 -2.18
CA ALA A 71 1.51 19.52 -2.34
C ALA A 71 0.83 19.22 -3.68
N ASN A 72 1.31 18.17 -4.35
CA ASN A 72 0.75 17.74 -5.64
C ASN A 72 0.35 16.26 -5.64
N VAL A 73 0.76 15.48 -4.64
CA VAL A 73 0.40 14.05 -4.51
C VAL A 73 -0.08 13.77 -3.10
N ALA A 74 -1.11 12.95 -2.97
CA ALA A 74 -1.49 12.30 -1.72
C ALA A 74 -1.19 10.80 -1.82
N LEU A 75 -0.39 10.29 -0.87
CA LEU A 75 0.01 8.88 -0.78
C LEU A 75 -0.81 8.20 0.32
N PHE A 76 -1.58 7.19 -0.04
CA PHE A 76 -2.50 6.50 0.87
C PHE A 76 -2.05 5.09 1.20
N SER A 77 -2.04 4.76 2.50
CA SER A 77 -1.83 3.41 3.04
C SER A 77 -2.71 3.18 4.29
N ILE A 78 -3.99 3.52 4.18
CA ILE A 78 -5.01 3.38 5.23
C ILE A 78 -5.98 2.23 4.88
N PRO A 79 -6.77 1.70 5.84
CA PRO A 79 -7.71 0.62 5.54
C PRO A 79 -8.72 0.98 4.45
N GLY A 80 -8.99 0.04 3.53
CA GLY A 80 -9.78 0.25 2.30
C GLY A 80 -11.18 0.80 2.53
N GLU A 81 -11.83 0.44 3.65
CA GLU A 81 -13.16 0.96 3.99
C GLU A 81 -13.19 2.49 4.19
N TYR A 82 -12.04 3.12 4.50
CA TYR A 82 -11.89 4.56 4.65
C TYR A 82 -11.18 5.21 3.47
N GLY A 83 -10.59 4.41 2.58
CA GLY A 83 -9.73 4.89 1.50
C GLY A 83 -10.48 5.75 0.49
N ALA A 84 -11.61 5.28 -0.03
CA ALA A 84 -12.30 5.95 -1.13
C ALA A 84 -12.74 7.40 -0.80
N PRO A 85 -13.34 7.71 0.37
CA PRO A 85 -13.66 9.10 0.74
C PRO A 85 -12.44 10.01 0.86
N GLU A 86 -11.32 9.49 1.42
CA GLU A 86 -10.11 10.29 1.58
C GLU A 86 -9.41 10.55 0.23
N MET A 87 -9.37 9.56 -0.66
CA MET A 87 -8.87 9.73 -2.03
C MET A 87 -9.71 10.73 -2.82
N GLU A 88 -11.04 10.68 -2.69
CA GLU A 88 -11.93 11.65 -3.32
C GLU A 88 -11.66 13.07 -2.83
N ARG A 89 -11.41 13.23 -1.52
CA ARG A 89 -11.04 14.51 -0.92
C ARG A 89 -9.72 15.03 -1.48
N ALA A 90 -8.71 14.18 -1.63
CA ALA A 90 -7.45 14.56 -2.25
C ALA A 90 -7.65 15.01 -3.70
N LEU A 91 -8.41 14.25 -4.51
CA LEU A 91 -8.72 14.63 -5.89
C LEU A 91 -9.53 15.93 -5.98
N LYS A 92 -10.48 16.17 -5.08
CA LYS A 92 -11.24 17.44 -5.01
C LYS A 92 -10.34 18.64 -4.71
N ASN A 93 -9.27 18.43 -3.93
CA ASN A 93 -8.24 19.43 -3.63
C ASN A 93 -7.09 19.44 -4.65
N ASP A 94 -7.32 18.91 -5.84
CA ASP A 94 -6.38 18.96 -6.97
C ASP A 94 -5.06 18.20 -6.76
N LEU A 95 -5.03 17.22 -5.86
CA LEU A 95 -3.89 16.32 -5.68
C LEU A 95 -4.02 15.09 -6.59
N HIS A 96 -2.90 14.67 -7.18
CA HIS A 96 -2.77 13.31 -7.70
C HIS A 96 -2.86 12.32 -6.54
N VAL A 97 -3.34 11.12 -6.80
CA VAL A 97 -3.44 10.08 -5.78
C VAL A 97 -2.50 8.94 -6.11
N PHE A 98 -1.70 8.53 -5.13
CA PHE A 98 -0.98 7.27 -5.12
C PHE A 98 -1.56 6.43 -3.98
N SER A 99 -2.22 5.32 -4.30
CA SER A 99 -2.93 4.53 -3.32
C SER A 99 -2.40 3.11 -3.23
N PHE A 100 -1.63 2.85 -2.18
CA PHE A 100 -1.26 1.50 -1.73
C PHE A 100 -2.46 0.77 -1.12
N THR A 101 -3.44 1.52 -0.59
CA THR A 101 -4.67 0.98 0.00
C THR A 101 -5.32 -0.06 -0.90
N ASP A 102 -5.53 -1.24 -0.37
CA ASP A 102 -6.28 -2.34 -0.96
C ASP A 102 -7.75 -2.37 -0.48
N ASN A 103 -8.50 -3.41 -0.86
CA ASN A 103 -9.90 -3.62 -0.43
C ASN A 103 -10.85 -2.44 -0.70
N VAL A 104 -10.54 -1.61 -1.68
CA VAL A 104 -11.44 -0.60 -2.23
C VAL A 104 -12.40 -1.25 -3.23
N SER A 105 -13.69 -0.89 -3.19
CA SER A 105 -14.67 -1.47 -4.12
C SER A 105 -14.33 -1.11 -5.58
N ILE A 106 -14.72 -1.99 -6.52
CA ILE A 106 -14.48 -1.73 -7.94
C ILE A 106 -15.29 -0.52 -8.43
N GLU A 107 -16.45 -0.29 -7.85
CA GLU A 107 -17.33 0.83 -8.14
C GLU A 107 -16.68 2.15 -7.71
N ASP A 108 -16.03 2.18 -6.53
CA ASP A 108 -15.29 3.35 -6.05
C ASP A 108 -14.02 3.58 -6.90
N GLU A 109 -13.29 2.54 -7.25
CA GLU A 109 -12.13 2.65 -8.13
C GLU A 109 -12.50 3.32 -9.45
N VAL A 110 -13.54 2.82 -10.12
CA VAL A 110 -14.03 3.38 -11.39
C VAL A 110 -14.45 4.85 -11.22
N ARG A 111 -15.17 5.15 -10.14
CA ARG A 111 -15.64 6.51 -9.84
C ARG A 111 -14.48 7.47 -9.61
N LEU A 112 -13.50 7.07 -8.80
CA LEU A 112 -12.34 7.89 -8.48
C LEU A 112 -11.42 8.10 -9.69
N LYS A 113 -11.17 7.07 -10.50
CA LYS A 113 -10.37 7.18 -11.72
C LYS A 113 -11.04 8.10 -12.76
N LYS A 114 -12.36 8.03 -12.91
CA LYS A 114 -13.10 8.96 -13.76
C LYS A 114 -13.00 10.40 -13.26
N LEU A 115 -13.16 10.61 -11.97
CA LEU A 115 -13.00 11.93 -11.35
C LEU A 115 -11.58 12.48 -11.58
N ALA A 116 -10.55 11.65 -11.40
CA ALA A 116 -9.16 12.04 -11.67
C ALA A 116 -8.96 12.42 -13.13
N HIS A 117 -9.41 11.58 -14.07
CA HIS A 117 -9.34 11.83 -15.50
C HIS A 117 -10.02 13.17 -15.88
N GLU A 118 -11.25 13.40 -15.42
CA GLU A 118 -12.00 14.63 -15.68
C GLU A 118 -11.31 15.90 -15.16
N LYS A 119 -10.56 15.78 -14.05
CA LYS A 119 -9.78 16.86 -13.46
C LYS A 119 -8.36 17.00 -14.03
N GLY A 120 -7.95 16.13 -14.95
CA GLY A 120 -6.58 16.09 -15.48
C GLY A 120 -5.55 15.69 -14.40
N LEU A 121 -5.92 14.76 -13.52
CA LEU A 121 -5.09 14.19 -12.47
C LEU A 121 -4.84 12.71 -12.73
N LEU A 122 -3.81 12.13 -12.08
CA LEU A 122 -3.58 10.69 -12.05
C LEU A 122 -4.13 10.09 -10.76
N MET A 123 -4.85 8.98 -10.90
CA MET A 123 -5.23 8.09 -9.81
C MET A 123 -4.44 6.79 -9.94
N MET A 124 -3.30 6.71 -9.27
CA MET A 124 -2.41 5.55 -9.23
C MET A 124 -2.90 4.58 -8.15
N GLY A 125 -3.52 3.51 -8.56
CA GLY A 125 -4.19 2.58 -7.67
C GLY A 125 -5.73 2.67 -7.71
N PRO A 126 -6.46 2.09 -6.75
CA PRO A 126 -5.97 1.41 -5.53
C PRO A 126 -5.14 0.14 -5.81
N ASP A 127 -4.62 -0.47 -4.77
CA ASP A 127 -3.70 -1.60 -4.86
C ASP A 127 -2.49 -1.29 -5.77
N CYS A 128 -1.89 -0.11 -5.58
CA CYS A 128 -0.68 0.32 -6.25
C CYS A 128 0.48 0.32 -5.25
N GLY A 129 1.32 -0.71 -5.33
CA GLY A 129 2.46 -0.85 -4.39
C GLY A 129 3.72 -0.13 -4.83
N THR A 130 3.86 0.23 -6.10
CA THR A 130 5.14 0.65 -6.68
C THR A 130 5.00 1.82 -7.62
N GLY A 131 5.85 2.82 -7.46
CA GLY A 131 5.95 3.94 -8.37
C GLY A 131 7.29 4.65 -8.32
N ILE A 132 7.64 5.32 -9.40
CA ILE A 132 8.79 6.21 -9.51
C ILE A 132 8.30 7.49 -10.20
N ILE A 133 8.41 8.62 -9.55
CA ILE A 133 8.05 9.91 -10.12
C ILE A 133 9.27 10.83 -10.09
N SER A 134 9.68 11.33 -11.26
CA SER A 134 10.90 12.15 -11.40
C SER A 134 12.12 11.48 -10.75
N SER A 135 12.30 10.18 -10.98
CA SER A 135 13.35 9.31 -10.42
C SER A 135 13.31 9.17 -8.89
N ILE A 136 12.21 9.56 -8.23
CA ILE A 136 12.02 9.36 -6.78
C ILE A 136 11.19 8.10 -6.56
N PRO A 137 11.72 7.10 -5.82
CA PRO A 137 10.99 5.88 -5.49
C PRO A 137 9.87 6.16 -4.48
N ILE A 138 8.70 5.56 -4.70
CA ILE A 138 7.50 5.72 -3.86
C ILE A 138 6.99 4.35 -3.43
N ALA A 139 6.70 4.19 -2.13
CA ALA A 139 6.20 2.98 -1.49
C ALA A 139 7.16 1.77 -1.66
N PHE A 140 6.67 0.57 -2.06
CA PHE A 140 7.50 -0.61 -2.29
C PHE A 140 8.26 -0.48 -3.62
N THR A 141 9.40 0.14 -3.61
CA THR A 141 10.11 0.45 -4.85
C THR A 141 11.61 0.28 -4.70
N ASN A 142 12.22 -0.24 -5.76
CA ASN A 142 13.66 -0.35 -5.88
C ASN A 142 14.30 0.97 -6.26
N VAL A 143 15.55 1.12 -5.88
CA VAL A 143 16.38 2.24 -6.31
C VAL A 143 17.03 1.92 -7.66
N VAL A 144 16.65 2.67 -8.69
CA VAL A 144 17.18 2.51 -10.04
C VAL A 144 17.83 3.79 -10.55
N SER A 145 18.69 3.66 -11.54
CA SER A 145 19.32 4.83 -12.18
C SER A 145 18.26 5.71 -12.85
N PRO A 146 18.39 7.03 -12.73
CA PRO A 146 17.66 7.96 -13.60
C PRO A 146 18.01 7.71 -15.07
N GLY A 147 17.04 7.87 -15.97
CA GLY A 147 17.23 7.66 -17.40
C GLY A 147 16.08 8.18 -18.23
N ASN A 148 15.86 7.53 -19.38
CA ASN A 148 14.91 7.98 -20.39
C ASN A 148 13.78 6.96 -20.68
N ILE A 149 13.65 5.92 -19.87
CA ILE A 149 12.57 4.93 -20.02
C ILE A 149 11.43 5.30 -19.07
N GLY A 150 10.22 5.47 -19.62
CA GLY A 150 8.99 5.61 -18.87
C GLY A 150 8.26 4.28 -18.79
N VAL A 151 7.79 3.92 -17.60
CA VAL A 151 7.10 2.65 -17.34
C VAL A 151 5.66 2.95 -16.90
N VAL A 152 4.70 2.22 -17.44
CA VAL A 152 3.31 2.21 -16.99
C VAL A 152 2.95 0.78 -16.62
N GLY A 153 2.53 0.53 -15.40
CA GLY A 153 2.28 -0.84 -14.98
C GLY A 153 1.06 -1.03 -14.09
N ALA A 154 0.18 -1.93 -14.49
CA ALA A 154 -0.89 -2.47 -13.65
C ALA A 154 -0.37 -3.65 -12.80
N SER A 155 0.84 -3.51 -12.24
CA SER A 155 1.55 -4.58 -11.56
C SER A 155 2.74 -4.03 -10.77
N GLY A 156 2.69 -4.07 -9.44
CA GLY A 156 3.79 -3.58 -8.58
C GLY A 156 5.09 -4.35 -8.82
N THR A 157 5.10 -5.66 -8.57
CA THR A 157 6.31 -6.49 -8.73
C THR A 157 6.75 -6.67 -10.17
N GLY A 158 5.85 -6.52 -11.14
CA GLY A 158 6.23 -6.45 -12.57
C GLY A 158 7.02 -5.18 -12.87
N ILE A 159 6.61 -4.03 -12.33
CA ILE A 159 7.39 -2.78 -12.42
C ILE A 159 8.75 -2.97 -11.77
N GLN A 160 8.82 -3.54 -10.57
CA GLN A 160 10.06 -3.79 -9.84
C GLN A 160 11.02 -4.66 -10.64
N GLU A 161 10.57 -5.80 -11.15
CA GLU A 161 11.41 -6.73 -11.93
C GLU A 161 11.94 -6.05 -13.21
N VAL A 162 11.06 -5.42 -13.99
CA VAL A 162 11.47 -4.77 -15.24
C VAL A 162 12.44 -3.62 -14.97
N THR A 163 12.15 -2.74 -14.00
CA THR A 163 12.99 -1.56 -13.71
C THR A 163 14.35 -1.97 -13.13
N THR A 164 14.41 -3.00 -12.30
CA THR A 164 15.68 -3.50 -11.75
C THR A 164 16.53 -4.20 -12.82
N ILE A 165 15.92 -4.93 -13.76
CA ILE A 165 16.64 -5.50 -14.90
C ILE A 165 17.14 -4.39 -15.83
N ILE A 166 16.33 -3.35 -16.12
CA ILE A 166 16.78 -2.17 -16.88
C ILE A 166 18.02 -1.57 -16.24
N ASP A 167 18.02 -1.35 -14.92
CA ASP A 167 19.17 -0.79 -14.19
C ASP A 167 20.42 -1.68 -14.30
N ARG A 168 20.26 -3.00 -14.09
CA ARG A 168 21.37 -3.97 -14.21
C ARG A 168 21.94 -4.09 -15.62
N LEU A 169 21.15 -3.78 -16.64
CA LEU A 169 21.59 -3.71 -18.05
C LEU A 169 22.23 -2.36 -18.41
N GLY A 170 22.34 -1.43 -17.44
CA GLY A 170 22.94 -0.10 -17.64
C GLY A 170 21.98 0.93 -18.22
N GLY A 171 20.69 0.66 -18.27
CA GLY A 171 19.63 1.61 -18.59
C GLY A 171 19.19 2.43 -17.37
N GLY A 172 18.16 3.26 -17.55
CA GLY A 172 17.61 4.06 -16.47
C GLY A 172 16.15 4.41 -16.68
N VAL A 173 15.45 4.67 -15.58
CA VAL A 173 14.01 4.94 -15.55
C VAL A 173 13.76 6.36 -15.03
N VAL A 174 12.98 7.14 -15.77
CA VAL A 174 12.58 8.49 -15.35
C VAL A 174 11.29 8.46 -14.56
N HIS A 175 10.30 7.70 -15.01
CA HIS A 175 9.03 7.49 -14.33
C HIS A 175 8.62 6.02 -14.40
N ALA A 176 8.02 5.53 -13.32
CA ALA A 176 7.25 4.31 -13.31
C ALA A 176 5.89 4.60 -12.67
N ILE A 177 4.83 4.62 -13.48
CA ILE A 177 3.48 4.96 -13.06
C ILE A 177 2.72 3.66 -12.82
N GLY A 178 2.55 3.31 -11.54
CA GLY A 178 1.72 2.20 -11.13
C GLY A 178 0.24 2.56 -11.24
N THR A 179 -0.59 1.68 -11.76
CA THR A 179 -2.01 1.99 -12.02
C THR A 179 -2.99 1.17 -11.20
N GLY A 180 -2.47 0.20 -10.41
CA GLY A 180 -3.28 -0.77 -9.68
C GLY A 180 -3.64 -2.00 -10.52
N GLY A 181 -3.73 -3.15 -9.84
CA GLY A 181 -3.81 -4.46 -10.50
C GLY A 181 -5.07 -4.73 -11.31
N ARG A 182 -6.12 -3.92 -11.14
CA ARG A 182 -7.43 -4.08 -11.79
C ARG A 182 -7.67 -3.09 -12.94
N ASP A 183 -6.71 -2.20 -13.24
CA ASP A 183 -6.92 -1.10 -14.20
C ASP A 183 -7.30 -1.60 -15.61
N LEU A 184 -6.70 -2.70 -16.08
CA LEU A 184 -7.00 -3.28 -17.39
C LEU A 184 -8.17 -4.30 -17.36
N SER A 185 -8.99 -4.30 -16.30
CA SER A 185 -10.25 -5.06 -16.30
C SER A 185 -11.29 -4.39 -17.20
N ASP A 186 -12.29 -5.17 -17.61
CA ASP A 186 -13.45 -4.70 -18.38
C ASP A 186 -14.23 -3.58 -17.69
N LYS A 187 -14.29 -3.59 -16.37
CA LYS A 187 -15.01 -2.59 -15.56
C LYS A 187 -14.27 -1.26 -15.47
N VAL A 188 -12.96 -1.28 -15.33
CA VAL A 188 -12.13 -0.07 -15.17
C VAL A 188 -11.74 0.51 -16.52
N GLY A 189 -11.41 -0.31 -17.52
CA GLY A 189 -11.18 0.11 -18.89
C GLY A 189 -9.85 0.84 -19.12
N ALA A 190 -8.83 0.55 -18.33
CA ALA A 190 -7.47 1.11 -18.42
C ALA A 190 -7.43 2.65 -18.36
N ILE A 191 -8.25 3.27 -17.52
CA ILE A 191 -8.32 4.74 -17.42
C ILE A 191 -6.94 5.32 -17.10
N THR A 192 -6.32 4.87 -16.00
CA THR A 192 -5.02 5.40 -15.57
C THR A 192 -3.89 4.99 -16.50
N VAL A 193 -3.91 3.77 -17.05
CA VAL A 193 -2.92 3.32 -18.04
C VAL A 193 -2.93 4.23 -19.28
N LYS A 194 -4.09 4.55 -19.82
CA LYS A 194 -4.22 5.43 -21.00
C LYS A 194 -3.74 6.84 -20.69
N ASP A 195 -4.13 7.41 -19.55
CA ASP A 195 -3.68 8.74 -19.11
C ASP A 195 -2.16 8.80 -18.91
N ALA A 196 -1.56 7.76 -18.31
CA ALA A 196 -0.14 7.66 -18.13
C ALA A 196 0.64 7.53 -19.45
N ILE A 197 0.15 6.71 -20.40
CA ILE A 197 0.74 6.60 -21.74
C ILE A 197 0.75 7.97 -22.44
N VAL A 198 -0.38 8.68 -22.41
CA VAL A 198 -0.51 10.01 -23.02
C VAL A 198 0.43 11.02 -22.35
N ALA A 199 0.58 10.95 -21.04
CA ALA A 199 1.50 11.81 -20.31
C ALA A 199 2.95 11.54 -20.68
N LEU A 200 3.38 10.29 -20.71
CA LEU A 200 4.75 9.89 -21.08
C LEU A 200 5.07 10.19 -22.56
N GLU A 201 4.09 10.08 -23.46
CA GLU A 201 4.25 10.51 -24.85
C GLU A 201 4.62 11.99 -24.95
N ASN A 202 4.04 12.85 -24.10
CA ASN A 202 4.28 14.29 -24.08
C ASN A 202 5.42 14.72 -23.14
N HIS A 203 6.01 13.80 -22.39
CA HIS A 203 7.14 14.08 -21.51
C HIS A 203 8.46 14.01 -22.29
N GLU A 204 9.11 15.15 -22.55
CA GLU A 204 10.29 15.25 -23.40
C GLU A 204 11.45 14.32 -22.99
N PRO A 205 11.78 14.16 -21.68
CA PRO A 205 12.86 13.28 -21.26
C PRO A 205 12.56 11.77 -21.39
N THR A 206 11.32 11.37 -21.68
CA THR A 206 10.97 9.97 -21.94
C THR A 206 11.19 9.64 -23.40
N ASP A 207 12.10 8.73 -23.74
CA ASP A 207 12.35 8.28 -25.10
C ASP A 207 11.61 6.98 -25.44
N VAL A 208 11.38 6.10 -24.47
CA VAL A 208 10.76 4.79 -24.62
C VAL A 208 9.64 4.62 -23.61
N ILE A 209 8.50 4.06 -24.04
CA ILE A 209 7.39 3.72 -23.15
C ILE A 209 7.29 2.21 -23.01
N THR A 210 7.28 1.75 -21.75
CA THR A 210 7.15 0.34 -21.39
C THR A 210 5.82 0.12 -20.69
N VAL A 211 5.00 -0.82 -21.17
CA VAL A 211 3.69 -1.15 -20.58
C VAL A 211 3.71 -2.54 -19.99
N ILE A 212 3.31 -2.68 -18.73
CA ILE A 212 3.29 -3.95 -17.98
C ILE A 212 1.88 -4.18 -17.45
N SER A 213 1.27 -5.29 -17.82
CA SER A 213 -0.08 -5.64 -17.39
C SER A 213 -0.15 -7.06 -16.84
N LYS A 214 -0.94 -7.26 -15.77
CA LYS A 214 -1.54 -8.58 -15.46
C LYS A 214 -2.46 -8.97 -16.64
N PRO A 215 -2.95 -10.23 -16.74
CA PRO A 215 -3.83 -10.62 -17.84
C PRO A 215 -5.01 -9.64 -18.02
N PRO A 216 -5.06 -8.88 -19.13
CA PRO A 216 -6.07 -7.85 -19.36
C PRO A 216 -7.39 -8.45 -19.88
N ALA A 217 -8.48 -7.69 -19.79
CA ALA A 217 -9.66 -7.95 -20.60
C ALA A 217 -9.33 -7.70 -22.09
N LYS A 218 -9.80 -8.56 -22.97
CA LYS A 218 -9.40 -8.54 -24.39
C LYS A 218 -9.70 -7.20 -25.06
N GLU A 219 -10.90 -6.67 -24.88
CA GLU A 219 -11.31 -5.41 -25.48
C GLU A 219 -10.46 -4.25 -24.97
N VAL A 220 -10.15 -4.23 -23.67
CA VAL A 220 -9.32 -3.20 -23.04
C VAL A 220 -7.87 -3.29 -23.53
N ARG A 221 -7.35 -4.51 -23.68
CA ARG A 221 -6.01 -4.77 -24.26
C ARG A 221 -5.94 -4.19 -25.68
N ASP A 222 -6.95 -4.46 -26.49
CA ASP A 222 -7.00 -3.99 -27.89
C ASP A 222 -7.04 -2.45 -27.93
N GLU A 223 -7.85 -1.79 -27.08
CA GLU A 223 -7.88 -0.32 -26.99
C GLU A 223 -6.53 0.28 -26.55
N VAL A 224 -5.83 -0.36 -25.61
CA VAL A 224 -4.49 0.07 -25.20
C VAL A 224 -3.50 -0.06 -26.36
N VAL A 225 -3.54 -1.16 -27.13
CA VAL A 225 -2.67 -1.33 -28.30
C VAL A 225 -2.99 -0.30 -29.38
N GLU A 226 -4.26 0.02 -29.65
CA GLU A 226 -4.64 1.08 -30.57
C GLU A 226 -4.01 2.44 -30.18
N LEU A 227 -4.04 2.78 -28.89
CA LEU A 227 -3.38 3.99 -28.37
C LEU A 227 -1.85 3.91 -28.57
N LEU A 228 -1.23 2.78 -28.24
CA LEU A 228 0.21 2.57 -28.41
C LEU A 228 0.65 2.64 -29.87
N GLN A 229 -0.17 2.21 -30.82
CA GLN A 229 0.07 2.37 -32.25
C GLN A 229 -0.03 3.83 -32.70
N SER A 230 -0.74 4.67 -31.96
CA SER A 230 -1.04 6.06 -32.33
C SER A 230 -0.04 7.08 -31.77
N ILE A 231 0.70 6.77 -30.71
CA ILE A 231 1.74 7.64 -30.15
C ILE A 231 3.01 7.64 -31.02
N SER A 232 3.95 8.57 -30.79
CA SER A 232 5.15 8.71 -31.63
C SER A 232 6.34 7.91 -31.10
N LYS A 233 6.45 7.74 -29.78
CA LYS A 233 7.60 7.10 -29.12
C LYS A 233 7.63 5.59 -29.34
N PRO A 234 8.81 4.96 -29.35
CA PRO A 234 8.98 3.51 -29.32
C PRO A 234 8.31 2.87 -28.10
N VAL A 235 7.69 1.71 -28.27
CA VAL A 235 6.93 1.02 -27.24
C VAL A 235 7.30 -0.43 -27.13
N VAL A 236 7.46 -0.93 -25.92
CA VAL A 236 7.40 -2.35 -25.58
C VAL A 236 6.26 -2.61 -24.60
N ALA A 237 5.49 -3.67 -24.82
CA ALA A 237 4.41 -4.07 -23.95
C ALA A 237 4.45 -5.54 -23.59
N ILE A 238 4.13 -5.86 -22.34
CA ILE A 238 3.88 -7.22 -21.89
C ILE A 238 2.46 -7.31 -21.31
N PHE A 239 1.67 -8.21 -21.87
CA PHE A 239 0.37 -8.59 -21.35
C PHE A 239 0.50 -10.02 -20.83
N LEU A 240 0.71 -10.17 -19.52
CA LEU A 240 0.94 -11.48 -18.92
C LEU A 240 -0.19 -12.45 -19.23
N GLY A 241 0.19 -13.69 -19.56
CA GLY A 241 -0.74 -14.71 -20.06
C GLY A 241 -0.87 -14.76 -21.56
N GLU A 242 -0.32 -13.78 -22.31
CA GLU A 242 -0.17 -13.86 -23.76
C GLU A 242 1.21 -14.43 -24.11
N LYS A 243 1.25 -15.29 -25.15
CA LYS A 243 2.49 -15.75 -25.80
C LYS A 243 2.55 -15.17 -27.18
N PRO A 244 3.10 -13.97 -27.37
CA PRO A 244 3.16 -13.34 -28.67
C PRO A 244 4.11 -14.10 -29.61
N THR A 245 3.64 -14.40 -30.81
CA THR A 245 4.44 -15.02 -31.89
C THR A 245 5.03 -13.99 -32.85
N SER A 246 4.62 -12.73 -32.72
CA SER A 246 5.09 -11.61 -33.54
C SER A 246 4.92 -10.30 -32.78
N HIS A 247 5.63 -9.27 -33.21
CA HIS A 247 5.37 -7.89 -32.80
C HIS A 247 4.28 -7.28 -33.68
N GLU A 248 3.51 -6.33 -33.14
CA GLU A 248 2.41 -5.68 -33.86
C GLU A 248 2.80 -4.25 -34.27
N GLY A 249 3.03 -4.00 -35.55
CA GLY A 249 3.41 -2.69 -36.07
C GLY A 249 4.66 -2.13 -35.38
N LYS A 250 4.51 -1.04 -34.66
CA LYS A 250 5.60 -0.42 -33.88
C LYS A 250 5.60 -0.82 -32.40
N VAL A 251 4.63 -1.61 -31.95
CA VAL A 251 4.55 -2.12 -30.58
C VAL A 251 5.27 -3.45 -30.49
N TYR A 252 6.38 -3.46 -29.77
CA TYR A 252 7.11 -4.67 -29.48
C TYR A 252 6.42 -5.43 -28.33
N LEU A 253 6.03 -6.68 -28.59
CA LEU A 253 5.35 -7.53 -27.61
C LEU A 253 6.33 -8.50 -26.99
N ALA A 254 6.40 -8.50 -25.66
CA ALA A 254 7.24 -9.38 -24.89
C ALA A 254 6.43 -10.52 -24.24
N HIS A 255 7.09 -11.68 -24.06
CA HIS A 255 6.53 -12.84 -23.38
C HIS A 255 6.92 -12.87 -21.90
N THR A 256 8.10 -12.33 -21.55
CA THR A 256 8.62 -12.28 -20.17
C THR A 256 8.97 -10.86 -19.73
N LEU A 257 9.00 -10.65 -18.43
CA LEU A 257 9.44 -9.37 -17.83
C LEU A 257 10.90 -9.06 -18.20
N GLU A 258 11.76 -10.11 -18.27
CA GLU A 258 13.14 -9.95 -18.70
C GLU A 258 13.24 -9.50 -20.16
N GLU A 259 12.48 -10.11 -21.05
CA GLU A 259 12.43 -9.70 -22.47
C GLU A 259 11.96 -8.26 -22.60
N THR A 260 10.94 -7.87 -21.82
CA THR A 260 10.43 -6.48 -21.77
C THR A 260 11.55 -5.49 -21.44
N ALA A 261 12.32 -5.76 -20.39
CA ALA A 261 13.42 -4.90 -19.97
C ALA A 261 14.53 -4.83 -21.04
N LYS A 262 14.90 -5.95 -21.65
CA LYS A 262 15.93 -6.02 -22.71
C LYS A 262 15.51 -5.22 -23.95
N ILE A 263 14.25 -5.35 -24.39
CA ILE A 263 13.72 -4.57 -25.50
C ILE A 263 13.70 -3.06 -25.16
N ALA A 264 13.26 -2.70 -23.97
CA ALA A 264 13.23 -1.31 -23.53
C ALA A 264 14.62 -0.66 -23.56
N VAL A 265 15.65 -1.39 -23.09
CA VAL A 265 17.04 -0.91 -23.08
C VAL A 265 17.60 -0.81 -24.50
N ASP A 266 17.33 -1.78 -25.39
CA ASP A 266 17.77 -1.72 -26.79
C ASP A 266 17.13 -0.49 -27.47
N LEU A 267 15.82 -0.26 -27.31
CA LEU A 267 15.12 0.91 -27.85
C LEU A 267 15.67 2.24 -27.31
N ALA A 268 15.94 2.31 -26.01
CA ALA A 268 16.49 3.53 -25.37
C ALA A 268 17.91 3.87 -25.82
N ASN A 269 18.64 2.90 -26.35
CA ASN A 269 19.98 3.05 -26.90
C ASN A 269 20.03 3.10 -28.43
N ASP A 270 18.90 3.25 -29.12
CA ASP A 270 18.79 3.19 -30.58
C ASP A 270 19.37 1.89 -31.19
N VAL A 271 19.33 0.80 -30.42
CA VAL A 271 19.76 -0.53 -30.88
C VAL A 271 18.57 -1.25 -31.52
N ALA A 272 18.78 -1.91 -32.65
CA ALA A 272 17.74 -2.67 -33.30
C ALA A 272 17.25 -3.81 -32.40
N VAL A 273 15.94 -3.91 -32.22
CA VAL A 273 15.29 -4.97 -31.44
C VAL A 273 15.61 -6.33 -32.09
N LYS A 274 16.08 -7.28 -31.29
CA LYS A 274 16.39 -8.65 -31.73
C LYS A 274 15.09 -9.42 -31.96
N LYS A 275 15.13 -10.39 -32.88
CA LYS A 275 14.00 -11.30 -33.10
C LYS A 275 13.73 -12.20 -31.88
N ASN A 276 14.79 -12.49 -31.11
CA ASN A 276 14.75 -13.38 -29.97
C ASN A 276 15.71 -12.91 -28.89
N TYR A 277 15.22 -12.82 -27.66
CA TYR A 277 15.99 -12.44 -26.47
C TYR A 277 16.21 -13.63 -25.52
N PHE A 278 15.72 -14.79 -25.90
CA PHE A 278 15.92 -16.00 -25.10
C PHE A 278 17.39 -16.40 -25.07
N GLU A 279 17.89 -16.67 -23.89
CA GLU A 279 19.26 -17.15 -23.64
C GLU A 279 19.18 -18.48 -22.90
N ALA A 280 19.64 -19.55 -23.56
CA ALA A 280 19.70 -20.88 -22.95
C ALA A 280 20.70 -20.88 -21.78
N LEU A 281 20.28 -21.32 -20.63
CA LEU A 281 21.15 -21.50 -19.47
C LEU A 281 21.95 -22.80 -19.59
N ALA A 282 23.18 -22.77 -19.06
CA ALA A 282 23.94 -23.99 -18.87
C ALA A 282 23.31 -24.86 -17.77
N LYS A 283 23.28 -26.17 -18.00
CA LYS A 283 22.79 -27.11 -16.99
C LYS A 283 23.61 -27.02 -15.71
N PRO A 284 22.96 -26.85 -14.53
CA PRO A 284 23.67 -26.84 -13.26
C PRO A 284 24.50 -28.09 -13.01
N ALA A 285 25.63 -27.94 -12.33
CA ALA A 285 26.50 -29.06 -11.96
C ALA A 285 25.94 -29.87 -10.75
N VAL A 286 24.63 -30.17 -10.81
CA VAL A 286 23.92 -30.98 -9.81
C VAL A 286 23.13 -32.09 -10.52
N PRO A 287 22.78 -33.19 -9.83
CA PRO A 287 21.99 -34.26 -10.42
C PRO A 287 20.63 -33.79 -10.94
N THR A 288 20.22 -34.31 -12.08
CA THR A 288 18.84 -34.13 -12.57
C THR A 288 17.89 -34.88 -11.65
N LEU A 289 16.79 -34.23 -11.30
CA LEU A 289 15.77 -34.84 -10.42
C LEU A 289 14.98 -35.92 -11.16
N PRO A 290 14.49 -36.93 -10.43
CA PRO A 290 13.56 -37.91 -10.95
C PRO A 290 12.30 -37.26 -11.54
N GLU A 291 11.67 -37.97 -12.50
CA GLU A 291 10.49 -37.44 -13.21
C GLU A 291 9.30 -37.16 -12.31
N ASP A 292 9.12 -37.98 -11.25
CA ASP A 292 8.05 -37.85 -10.27
C ASP A 292 8.17 -36.63 -9.34
N LYS A 293 9.33 -35.97 -9.31
CA LYS A 293 9.53 -34.74 -8.50
C LYS A 293 8.92 -33.55 -9.20
N VAL A 294 8.39 -32.61 -8.40
CA VAL A 294 7.69 -31.42 -8.88
C VAL A 294 8.33 -30.12 -8.38
N VAL A 295 7.96 -29.02 -9.01
CA VAL A 295 8.31 -27.66 -8.60
C VAL A 295 7.18 -27.07 -7.76
N LYS A 296 7.53 -26.48 -6.62
CA LYS A 296 6.67 -25.69 -5.77
C LYS A 296 7.16 -24.25 -5.75
N GLY A 297 6.35 -23.31 -6.22
CA GLY A 297 6.65 -21.88 -6.21
C GLY A 297 6.07 -21.17 -5.00
N LEU A 298 6.88 -20.40 -4.27
CA LEU A 298 6.51 -19.61 -3.11
C LEU A 298 6.88 -18.14 -3.34
N TYR A 299 5.95 -17.35 -3.82
CA TYR A 299 6.19 -15.98 -4.25
C TYR A 299 5.58 -14.95 -3.30
N SER A 300 6.29 -13.85 -3.08
CA SER A 300 5.75 -12.65 -2.46
C SER A 300 5.20 -11.66 -3.48
N GLY A 301 5.63 -11.78 -4.72
CA GLY A 301 5.21 -10.93 -5.83
C GLY A 301 4.21 -11.64 -6.74
N GLY A 302 2.94 -11.20 -6.73
CA GLY A 302 1.87 -11.86 -7.49
C GLY A 302 2.11 -11.90 -9.00
N THR A 303 2.83 -10.91 -9.55
CA THR A 303 3.19 -10.89 -10.97
C THR A 303 4.32 -11.87 -11.28
N LEU A 304 5.30 -11.96 -10.39
CA LEU A 304 6.38 -12.95 -10.50
C LEU A 304 5.82 -14.37 -10.37
N ALA A 305 4.88 -14.59 -9.45
CA ALA A 305 4.14 -15.84 -9.35
C ALA A 305 3.38 -16.17 -10.64
N SER A 306 2.69 -15.19 -11.22
CA SER A 306 1.93 -15.38 -12.46
C SER A 306 2.83 -15.73 -13.66
N GLU A 307 3.96 -15.04 -13.81
CA GLU A 307 4.95 -15.36 -14.84
C GLU A 307 5.52 -16.77 -14.62
N ALA A 308 5.92 -17.12 -13.41
CA ALA A 308 6.45 -18.45 -13.10
C ALA A 308 5.42 -19.55 -13.37
N GLY A 309 4.17 -19.36 -12.92
CA GLY A 309 3.09 -20.30 -13.18
C GLY A 309 2.80 -20.48 -14.67
N MET A 310 2.80 -19.39 -15.44
CA MET A 310 2.63 -19.38 -16.88
C MET A 310 3.74 -20.19 -17.57
N LEU A 311 5.00 -19.86 -17.32
CA LEU A 311 6.15 -20.50 -17.96
C LEU A 311 6.24 -22.00 -17.61
N ILE A 312 5.96 -22.39 -16.35
CA ILE A 312 5.92 -23.81 -15.94
C ILE A 312 4.75 -24.53 -16.65
N SER A 313 3.58 -23.89 -16.69
CA SER A 313 2.39 -24.49 -17.33
C SER A 313 2.58 -24.69 -18.84
N GLU A 314 3.20 -23.73 -19.52
CA GLU A 314 3.51 -23.83 -20.94
C GLU A 314 4.55 -24.93 -21.24
N ALA A 315 5.63 -24.98 -20.47
CA ALA A 315 6.70 -25.96 -20.65
C ALA A 315 6.23 -27.41 -20.44
N LEU A 316 5.21 -27.61 -19.61
CA LEU A 316 4.71 -28.92 -19.17
C LEU A 316 3.30 -29.24 -19.68
N ASP A 317 2.68 -28.35 -20.47
CA ASP A 317 1.29 -28.47 -20.95
C ASP A 317 0.27 -28.77 -19.84
N LEU A 318 0.31 -27.97 -18.76
CA LEU A 318 -0.51 -28.19 -17.57
C LEU A 318 -1.91 -27.53 -17.62
N GLY A 319 -2.29 -26.93 -18.74
CA GLY A 319 -3.65 -26.45 -18.98
C GLY A 319 -3.95 -25.02 -18.48
N GLY A 320 -2.94 -24.20 -18.23
CA GLY A 320 -3.09 -22.78 -17.91
C GLY A 320 -3.14 -22.45 -16.42
N LEU A 321 -3.31 -21.15 -16.12
CA LEU A 321 -3.28 -20.63 -14.76
C LEU A 321 -4.60 -20.88 -14.03
N VAL A 322 -4.51 -21.12 -12.72
CA VAL A 322 -5.65 -21.23 -11.80
C VAL A 322 -5.62 -20.01 -10.88
N LYS A 323 -6.78 -19.39 -10.59
CA LYS A 323 -6.90 -18.32 -9.61
C LYS A 323 -7.86 -18.77 -8.51
N ALA A 324 -7.36 -19.51 -7.55
CA ALA A 324 -8.13 -19.94 -6.39
C ALA A 324 -7.22 -20.13 -5.17
N GLU A 325 -7.59 -19.57 -4.05
CA GLU A 325 -6.89 -19.77 -2.78
C GLU A 325 -5.39 -19.36 -2.82
N GLY A 326 -5.05 -18.25 -3.53
CA GLY A 326 -3.68 -17.79 -3.72
C GLY A 326 -2.84 -18.63 -4.71
N TYR A 327 -3.36 -19.76 -5.20
CA TYR A 327 -2.67 -20.55 -6.24
C TYR A 327 -2.79 -19.85 -7.60
N VAL A 328 -1.66 -19.69 -8.26
CA VAL A 328 -1.58 -19.28 -9.69
C VAL A 328 -1.47 -20.50 -10.59
N LEU A 329 -0.79 -21.54 -10.12
CA LEU A 329 -0.72 -22.85 -10.76
C LEU A 329 -0.96 -23.94 -9.71
N LYS A 330 -1.85 -24.89 -10.01
CA LYS A 330 -2.09 -26.09 -9.20
C LYS A 330 -2.53 -27.22 -10.12
N SER A 331 -1.57 -28.01 -10.58
CA SER A 331 -1.82 -29.10 -11.52
C SER A 331 -0.76 -30.18 -11.41
N HIS A 332 -1.17 -31.46 -11.42
CA HIS A 332 -0.28 -32.64 -11.40
C HIS A 332 0.79 -32.61 -10.29
N GLY A 333 0.52 -31.94 -9.17
CA GLY A 333 1.45 -31.79 -8.06
C GLY A 333 2.35 -30.55 -8.17
N TYR A 334 2.44 -29.91 -9.33
CA TYR A 334 3.06 -28.59 -9.49
C TYR A 334 2.18 -27.53 -8.87
N GLU A 335 2.78 -26.63 -8.12
CA GLU A 335 2.08 -25.53 -7.45
C GLU A 335 2.93 -24.26 -7.55
N VAL A 336 2.27 -23.14 -7.80
CA VAL A 336 2.84 -21.81 -7.62
C VAL A 336 1.83 -20.99 -6.85
N ILE A 337 2.26 -20.45 -5.71
CA ILE A 337 1.43 -19.67 -4.80
C ILE A 337 1.90 -18.21 -4.80
N ASP A 338 0.94 -17.31 -4.93
CA ASP A 338 1.08 -15.90 -4.59
C ASP A 338 0.74 -15.74 -3.10
N LEU A 339 1.76 -15.59 -2.26
CA LEU A 339 1.60 -15.38 -0.83
C LEU A 339 1.24 -13.92 -0.48
N GLY A 340 1.26 -13.03 -1.48
CA GLY A 340 0.73 -11.67 -1.39
C GLY A 340 -0.78 -11.57 -1.62
N ASP A 341 -1.45 -12.68 -1.96
CA ASP A 341 -2.90 -12.74 -2.11
C ASP A 341 -3.61 -12.47 -0.77
N ASP A 342 -4.80 -11.85 -0.83
CA ASP A 342 -5.64 -11.52 0.33
C ASP A 342 -5.83 -12.70 1.30
N MET A 343 -5.86 -13.92 0.78
CA MET A 343 -6.00 -15.13 1.60
C MET A 343 -4.88 -15.28 2.64
N TYR A 344 -3.66 -14.83 2.29
CA TYR A 344 -2.48 -14.95 3.17
C TYR A 344 -2.18 -13.66 3.92
N THR A 345 -2.67 -12.52 3.47
CA THR A 345 -2.38 -11.20 4.03
C THR A 345 -3.46 -10.67 4.97
N GLN A 346 -4.64 -11.30 5.03
CA GLN A 346 -5.67 -10.92 6.00
C GLN A 346 -5.21 -11.20 7.44
N GLY A 347 -5.00 -10.11 8.20
CA GLY A 347 -4.54 -10.17 9.59
C GLY A 347 -3.05 -10.54 9.76
N ARG A 348 -2.27 -10.48 8.68
CA ARG A 348 -0.80 -10.66 8.68
C ARG A 348 -0.15 -9.62 7.78
N PRO A 349 1.10 -9.21 8.04
CA PRO A 349 1.85 -8.37 7.13
C PRO A 349 2.08 -9.06 5.77
N HIS A 350 2.31 -8.26 4.74
CA HIS A 350 2.64 -8.76 3.42
C HIS A 350 3.95 -9.58 3.44
N PRO A 351 4.09 -10.68 2.68
CA PRO A 351 5.28 -11.56 2.68
C PRO A 351 6.57 -10.90 2.17
N MET A 352 6.54 -9.70 1.65
CA MET A 352 7.72 -8.87 1.42
C MET A 352 8.24 -8.23 2.70
N ILE A 353 7.40 -8.03 3.71
CA ILE A 353 7.72 -7.42 4.99
C ILE A 353 8.01 -8.51 6.03
N ASP A 354 7.21 -9.57 6.06
CA ASP A 354 7.25 -10.63 7.06
C ASP A 354 7.54 -12.00 6.41
N PRO A 355 8.62 -12.69 6.78
CA PRO A 355 9.00 -13.99 6.21
C PRO A 355 8.18 -15.19 6.71
N ASP A 356 7.40 -15.07 7.79
CA ASP A 356 6.84 -16.18 8.53
C ASP A 356 6.00 -17.14 7.69
N VAL A 357 5.09 -16.60 6.86
CA VAL A 357 4.26 -17.44 5.97
C VAL A 357 5.11 -18.24 4.99
N ARG A 358 6.20 -17.65 4.47
CA ARG A 358 7.13 -18.35 3.60
C ARG A 358 7.88 -19.45 4.33
N ILE A 359 8.36 -19.17 5.54
CA ILE A 359 9.05 -20.14 6.40
C ILE A 359 8.13 -21.32 6.72
N GLU A 360 6.87 -21.06 7.07
CA GLU A 360 5.86 -22.09 7.28
C GLU A 360 5.70 -22.98 6.04
N LYS A 361 5.56 -22.38 4.86
CA LYS A 361 5.40 -23.12 3.59
C LYS A 361 6.64 -23.87 3.13
N ILE A 362 7.83 -23.32 3.36
CA ILE A 362 9.10 -24.05 3.10
C ILE A 362 9.15 -25.32 3.94
N ARG A 363 8.82 -25.26 5.24
CA ARG A 363 8.77 -26.43 6.12
C ARG A 363 7.71 -27.43 5.71
N GLU A 364 6.52 -26.98 5.31
CA GLU A 364 5.44 -27.83 4.79
C GLU A 364 5.91 -28.60 3.54
N TYR A 365 6.46 -27.90 2.55
CA TYR A 365 6.90 -28.51 1.30
C TYR A 365 8.15 -29.38 1.47
N ALA A 366 8.96 -29.15 2.46
CA ALA A 366 10.09 -30.01 2.79
C ALA A 366 9.64 -31.44 3.23
N GLN A 367 8.42 -31.58 3.77
CA GLN A 367 7.86 -32.86 4.16
C GLN A 367 7.19 -33.61 3.01
N ASP A 368 6.79 -32.92 1.93
CA ASP A 368 6.18 -33.55 0.76
C ASP A 368 7.23 -34.29 -0.06
N GLU A 369 7.10 -35.62 -0.12
CA GLU A 369 8.04 -36.50 -0.86
C GLU A 369 8.14 -36.18 -2.35
N LYS A 370 7.11 -35.59 -2.95
CA LYS A 370 7.11 -35.20 -4.36
C LYS A 370 7.84 -33.90 -4.62
N THR A 371 8.00 -33.03 -3.62
CA THR A 371 8.69 -31.76 -3.79
C THR A 371 10.18 -31.98 -4.05
N GLY A 372 10.65 -31.62 -5.23
CA GLY A 372 12.07 -31.67 -5.60
C GLY A 372 12.70 -30.29 -5.70
N ILE A 373 11.90 -29.26 -5.99
CA ILE A 373 12.36 -27.89 -6.16
C ILE A 373 11.41 -26.94 -5.43
N ILE A 374 11.96 -26.04 -4.63
CA ILE A 374 11.26 -24.86 -4.14
C ILE A 374 11.80 -23.65 -4.89
N LEU A 375 10.93 -23.01 -5.65
CA LEU A 375 11.19 -21.80 -6.43
C LEU A 375 10.61 -20.60 -5.72
N PHE A 376 11.37 -19.51 -5.56
CA PHE A 376 10.89 -18.33 -4.82
C PHE A 376 11.57 -17.03 -5.26
N ASP A 377 10.93 -15.92 -4.93
CA ASP A 377 11.47 -14.58 -5.13
C ASP A 377 12.06 -14.00 -3.84
N VAL A 378 13.01 -13.09 -3.99
CA VAL A 378 13.46 -12.15 -2.95
C VAL A 378 13.35 -10.76 -3.54
N VAL A 379 12.39 -9.97 -3.05
CA VAL A 379 12.17 -8.61 -3.52
C VAL A 379 12.83 -7.65 -2.55
N LEU A 380 13.76 -6.84 -3.07
CA LEU A 380 14.48 -5.80 -2.34
C LEU A 380 13.82 -4.44 -2.53
N GLY A 381 14.37 -3.42 -1.91
CA GLY A 381 13.97 -2.02 -2.03
C GLY A 381 13.32 -1.47 -0.77
N TYR A 382 12.86 -0.23 -0.87
CA TYR A 382 12.14 0.42 0.22
C TYR A 382 10.83 -0.30 0.52
N GLY A 383 10.42 -0.31 1.78
CA GLY A 383 9.22 -1.01 2.26
C GLY A 383 9.39 -2.52 2.44
N ALA A 384 10.37 -3.16 1.80
CA ALA A 384 10.66 -4.59 1.97
C ALA A 384 11.44 -4.86 3.26
N HIS A 385 11.43 -6.13 3.69
CA HIS A 385 12.17 -6.58 4.87
C HIS A 385 13.66 -6.22 4.81
N GLU A 386 14.24 -5.76 5.90
CA GLU A 386 15.64 -5.32 5.95
C GLU A 386 16.64 -6.42 5.58
N ASP A 387 16.37 -7.67 5.97
CA ASP A 387 17.20 -8.85 5.67
C ASP A 387 16.35 -10.11 5.42
N MET A 388 15.60 -10.13 4.34
CA MET A 388 14.77 -11.29 3.95
C MET A 388 15.63 -12.54 3.73
N VAL A 389 16.81 -12.40 3.14
CA VAL A 389 17.72 -13.52 2.90
C VAL A 389 18.16 -14.17 4.22
N GLY A 390 18.58 -13.37 5.20
CA GLY A 390 18.97 -13.88 6.53
C GLY A 390 17.83 -14.56 7.25
N ALA A 391 16.59 -14.08 7.07
CA ALA A 391 15.41 -14.69 7.68
C ALA A 391 15.03 -16.04 7.04
N LEU A 392 15.21 -16.20 5.73
CA LEU A 392 14.84 -17.45 5.02
C LEU A 392 15.90 -18.55 5.09
N LEU A 393 17.19 -18.21 5.14
CA LEU A 393 18.27 -19.19 5.08
C LEU A 393 18.19 -20.30 6.14
N PRO A 394 17.87 -20.04 7.42
CA PRO A 394 17.73 -21.10 8.41
C PRO A 394 16.65 -22.13 8.06
N ALA A 395 15.50 -21.68 7.54
CA ALA A 395 14.42 -22.56 7.12
C ALA A 395 14.78 -23.37 5.86
N ILE A 396 15.56 -22.81 4.96
CA ILE A 396 16.09 -23.49 3.78
C ILE A 396 17.07 -24.61 4.19
N GLU A 397 17.96 -24.36 5.15
CA GLU A 397 18.89 -25.34 5.70
C GLU A 397 18.14 -26.49 6.39
N GLU A 398 17.15 -26.15 7.25
CA GLU A 398 16.29 -27.13 7.92
C GLU A 398 15.54 -28.01 6.91
N ALA A 399 14.95 -27.40 5.89
CA ALA A 399 14.23 -28.11 4.83
C ALA A 399 15.11 -29.08 4.04
N ARG A 400 16.35 -28.69 3.72
CA ARG A 400 17.32 -29.58 3.08
C ARG A 400 17.75 -30.73 3.98
N ALA A 401 17.97 -30.47 5.26
CA ALA A 401 18.30 -31.51 6.24
C ALA A 401 17.17 -32.54 6.32
N THR A 402 15.91 -32.09 6.42
CA THR A 402 14.72 -32.94 6.42
C THR A 402 14.64 -33.81 5.17
N ALA A 403 14.83 -33.23 4.00
CA ALA A 403 14.82 -33.99 2.75
C ALA A 403 15.94 -35.02 2.69
N LYS A 404 17.15 -34.65 3.10
CA LYS A 404 18.33 -35.54 3.13
C LYS A 404 18.16 -36.71 4.09
N GLU A 405 17.59 -36.49 5.27
CA GLU A 405 17.24 -37.55 6.21
C GLU A 405 16.24 -38.54 5.59
N ALA A 406 15.32 -38.05 4.76
CA ALA A 406 14.39 -38.87 3.97
C ALA A 406 15.03 -39.49 2.70
N GLY A 407 16.35 -39.35 2.50
CA GLY A 407 17.09 -39.93 1.38
C GLY A 407 16.80 -39.30 0.00
N ARG A 408 16.39 -38.03 -0.04
CA ARG A 408 16.04 -37.28 -1.24
C ARG A 408 16.77 -35.95 -1.37
N ASP A 409 16.93 -35.49 -2.58
CA ASP A 409 17.44 -34.14 -2.88
C ASP A 409 16.29 -33.14 -2.93
N LEU A 410 16.52 -31.97 -2.35
CA LEU A 410 15.63 -30.80 -2.42
C LEU A 410 16.45 -29.58 -2.83
N TYR A 411 16.15 -29.04 -4.00
CA TYR A 411 16.80 -27.86 -4.53
C TYR A 411 15.98 -26.61 -4.26
N PHE A 412 16.69 -25.50 -4.03
CA PHE A 412 16.12 -24.16 -3.90
C PHE A 412 16.62 -23.32 -5.06
N VAL A 413 15.69 -22.68 -5.75
CA VAL A 413 15.96 -21.78 -6.87
C VAL A 413 15.31 -20.43 -6.57
N ALA A 414 16.07 -19.36 -6.74
CA ALA A 414 15.56 -18.01 -6.47
C ALA A 414 15.92 -17.02 -7.58
N ASN A 415 15.07 -16.01 -7.76
CA ASN A 415 15.49 -14.75 -8.32
C ASN A 415 15.54 -13.68 -7.22
N VAL A 416 16.40 -12.70 -7.38
CA VAL A 416 16.48 -11.52 -6.55
C VAL A 416 16.05 -10.31 -7.38
N CYS A 417 14.88 -9.76 -7.08
CA CYS A 417 14.38 -8.55 -7.70
C CYS A 417 14.95 -7.34 -6.96
N GLY A 418 15.98 -6.71 -7.52
CA GLY A 418 16.67 -5.62 -6.85
C GLY A 418 17.87 -5.08 -7.62
N THR A 419 18.50 -4.05 -7.05
CA THR A 419 19.71 -3.40 -7.54
C THR A 419 20.77 -3.29 -6.43
N THR A 420 22.01 -2.99 -6.81
CA THR A 420 23.08 -2.73 -5.84
C THR A 420 22.88 -1.43 -5.05
N LYS A 421 21.94 -0.60 -5.47
CA LYS A 421 21.56 0.67 -4.83
C LYS A 421 20.47 0.50 -3.76
N ASP A 422 19.76 -0.64 -3.78
CA ASP A 422 18.77 -0.92 -2.75
C ASP A 422 19.42 -1.04 -1.36
N PRO A 423 18.72 -0.66 -0.28
CA PRO A 423 19.26 -0.74 1.09
C PRO A 423 19.84 -2.11 1.45
N GLN A 424 19.21 -3.19 0.99
CA GLN A 424 19.61 -4.58 1.22
C GLN A 424 20.78 -5.03 0.34
N ASN A 425 21.09 -4.32 -0.73
CA ASN A 425 22.12 -4.58 -1.73
C ASN A 425 21.94 -5.93 -2.48
N TYR A 426 21.67 -5.84 -3.78
CA TYR A 426 21.45 -7.00 -4.66
C TYR A 426 22.60 -8.01 -4.63
N GLN A 427 23.85 -7.55 -4.80
CA GLN A 427 25.00 -8.45 -4.89
C GLN A 427 25.22 -9.22 -3.57
N SER A 428 25.12 -8.52 -2.43
CA SER A 428 25.21 -9.16 -1.12
C SER A 428 24.12 -10.22 -0.91
N SER A 429 22.88 -9.92 -1.31
CA SER A 429 21.75 -10.86 -1.22
C SER A 429 21.96 -12.10 -2.09
N VAL A 430 22.43 -11.92 -3.33
CA VAL A 430 22.75 -13.02 -4.25
C VAL A 430 23.88 -13.89 -3.71
N ASP A 431 24.97 -13.30 -3.22
CA ASP A 431 26.12 -14.04 -2.71
C ASP A 431 25.77 -14.87 -1.48
N ARG A 432 25.02 -14.29 -0.53
CA ARG A 432 24.54 -15.02 0.67
C ARG A 432 23.60 -16.17 0.31
N LEU A 433 22.68 -16.02 -0.65
CA LEU A 433 21.84 -17.12 -1.11
C LEU A 433 22.67 -18.23 -1.74
N LYS A 434 23.67 -17.89 -2.57
CA LYS A 434 24.59 -18.88 -3.18
C LYS A 434 25.44 -19.60 -2.14
N GLU A 435 25.99 -18.89 -1.16
CA GLU A 435 26.70 -19.47 -0.02
C GLU A 435 25.81 -20.41 0.78
N GLY A 436 24.54 -20.04 1.00
CA GLY A 436 23.50 -20.89 1.54
C GLY A 436 23.07 -22.03 0.61
N GLY A 437 23.71 -22.22 -0.58
CA GLY A 437 23.49 -23.29 -1.55
C GLY A 437 22.18 -23.17 -2.30
N VAL A 438 21.60 -21.99 -2.42
CA VAL A 438 20.48 -21.68 -3.30
C VAL A 438 21.01 -21.40 -4.71
N LEU A 439 20.35 -21.94 -5.71
CA LEU A 439 20.63 -21.62 -7.11
C LEU A 439 19.94 -20.30 -7.46
N VAL A 440 20.73 -19.27 -7.76
CA VAL A 440 20.19 -17.92 -8.03
C VAL A 440 20.29 -17.59 -9.50
N ALA A 441 19.18 -17.17 -10.09
CA ALA A 441 19.08 -16.68 -11.46
C ALA A 441 18.96 -15.15 -11.49
N GLU A 442 19.27 -14.57 -12.65
CA GLU A 442 19.30 -13.12 -12.86
C GLU A 442 17.91 -12.50 -13.06
N SER A 443 16.92 -13.32 -13.39
CA SER A 443 15.53 -12.91 -13.57
C SER A 443 14.59 -14.03 -13.14
N ASN A 444 13.33 -13.70 -12.94
CA ASN A 444 12.30 -14.68 -12.61
C ASN A 444 12.12 -15.71 -13.75
N ALA A 445 12.12 -15.28 -15.00
CA ALA A 445 12.05 -16.18 -16.16
C ALA A 445 13.25 -17.16 -16.20
N LYS A 446 14.47 -16.67 -15.92
CA LYS A 446 15.66 -17.52 -15.81
C LYS A 446 15.61 -18.45 -14.59
N ALA A 447 15.00 -18.05 -13.48
CA ALA A 447 14.80 -18.91 -12.32
C ALA A 447 13.88 -20.10 -12.66
N VAL A 448 12.80 -19.84 -13.39
CA VAL A 448 11.92 -20.89 -13.91
C VAL A 448 12.67 -21.81 -14.88
N GLN A 449 13.41 -21.24 -15.84
CA GLN A 449 14.24 -22.03 -16.78
C GLN A 449 15.21 -22.95 -16.02
N LEU A 450 15.87 -22.42 -14.99
CA LEU A 450 16.81 -23.18 -14.15
C LEU A 450 16.10 -24.33 -13.41
N ALA A 451 14.92 -24.07 -12.85
CA ALA A 451 14.10 -25.10 -12.19
C ALA A 451 13.68 -26.21 -13.17
N LEU A 452 13.30 -25.86 -14.40
CA LEU A 452 12.97 -26.83 -15.45
C LEU A 452 14.18 -27.64 -15.91
N LEU A 453 15.37 -27.00 -16.02
CA LEU A 453 16.61 -27.70 -16.35
C LEU A 453 17.02 -28.74 -15.29
N LEU A 454 16.73 -28.47 -14.00
CA LEU A 454 16.92 -29.47 -12.93
C LEU A 454 16.02 -30.69 -13.09
N LYS A 455 14.90 -30.53 -13.79
CA LYS A 455 13.98 -31.60 -14.19
C LYS A 455 14.41 -32.28 -15.53
N GLY A 456 15.45 -31.79 -16.19
CA GLY A 456 15.87 -32.23 -17.51
C GLY A 456 14.98 -31.70 -18.64
N ILE A 457 14.24 -30.65 -18.42
CA ILE A 457 13.35 -30.02 -19.41
C ILE A 457 14.05 -28.77 -19.93
N GLU A 458 14.28 -28.75 -21.23
CA GLU A 458 14.81 -27.58 -21.93
C GLU A 458 13.64 -26.81 -22.57
N ILE A 459 13.67 -25.50 -22.45
CA ILE A 459 12.72 -24.60 -23.10
C ILE A 459 13.43 -23.78 -24.16
N SER A 460 12.69 -23.29 -25.13
CA SER A 460 13.16 -22.37 -26.16
C SER A 460 12.04 -21.40 -26.52
N GLU A 461 12.43 -20.30 -27.10
CA GLU A 461 11.47 -19.34 -27.67
C GLU A 461 11.72 -19.18 -29.17
N ASP A 462 10.67 -18.96 -29.92
CA ASP A 462 10.71 -18.71 -31.35
C ASP A 462 11.09 -17.23 -31.63
N ASP A 463 11.64 -17.02 -32.85
CA ASP A 463 11.89 -15.69 -33.37
C ASP A 463 10.59 -14.96 -33.62
N LYS A 464 10.52 -13.68 -33.19
CA LYS A 464 9.39 -12.80 -33.44
C LYS A 464 9.69 -11.84 -34.60
N GLU A 465 8.84 -11.89 -35.60
CA GLU A 465 8.88 -10.93 -36.72
C GLU A 465 7.92 -9.76 -36.48
N VAL A 466 8.21 -8.63 -37.07
CA VAL A 466 7.29 -7.48 -37.03
C VAL A 466 6.21 -7.69 -38.12
N VAL A 467 4.97 -7.79 -37.69
CA VAL A 467 3.80 -7.89 -38.58
C VAL A 467 3.14 -6.51 -38.68
N ALA A 468 2.72 -6.14 -39.88
CA ALA A 468 2.03 -4.87 -40.08
C ALA A 468 0.74 -4.81 -39.24
N TYR A 469 0.58 -3.74 -38.50
CA TYR A 469 -0.66 -3.45 -37.79
C TYR A 469 -1.71 -2.92 -38.77
N ASN A 470 -2.87 -3.57 -38.82
CA ASN A 470 -3.99 -3.21 -39.69
C ASN A 470 -5.24 -2.80 -38.90
N GLY A 471 -5.11 -2.63 -37.58
CA GLY A 471 -6.17 -2.17 -36.72
C GLY A 471 -6.41 -0.65 -36.80
N PRO A 472 -7.41 -0.13 -36.07
CA PRO A 472 -7.68 1.28 -35.99
C PRO A 472 -6.56 2.05 -35.27
N THR A 473 -6.49 3.35 -35.53
CA THR A 473 -5.67 4.30 -34.78
C THR A 473 -6.59 5.34 -34.16
N VAL A 474 -6.17 5.92 -33.05
CA VAL A 474 -6.94 6.92 -32.32
C VAL A 474 -6.20 8.27 -32.31
N ASP A 475 -6.94 9.35 -32.22
CA ASP A 475 -6.35 10.66 -31.95
C ASP A 475 -5.79 10.65 -30.53
N VAL A 476 -4.49 10.90 -30.36
CA VAL A 476 -3.85 10.96 -29.05
C VAL A 476 -4.28 12.25 -28.34
N PRO A 477 -4.99 12.18 -27.22
CA PRO A 477 -5.42 13.37 -26.51
C PRO A 477 -4.21 14.12 -25.91
N LYS A 478 -4.42 15.37 -25.54
CA LYS A 478 -3.42 16.09 -24.76
C LYS A 478 -3.55 15.73 -23.28
N PRO A 479 -2.43 15.53 -22.59
CA PRO A 479 -2.46 15.29 -21.14
C PRO A 479 -2.93 16.53 -20.38
N GLY A 480 -3.47 16.33 -19.18
CA GLY A 480 -3.79 17.44 -18.28
C GLY A 480 -2.53 18.21 -17.87
N GLU A 481 -2.64 19.53 -17.70
CA GLU A 481 -1.52 20.39 -17.30
C GLU A 481 -0.90 19.93 -15.97
N LYS A 482 -1.72 19.53 -14.99
CA LYS A 482 -1.27 19.03 -13.68
C LYS A 482 -0.51 17.72 -13.78
N VAL A 483 -0.91 16.83 -14.68
CA VAL A 483 -0.15 15.58 -14.93
C VAL A 483 1.23 15.91 -15.47
N MET A 484 1.34 16.86 -16.40
CA MET A 484 2.63 17.28 -16.95
C MET A 484 3.47 18.00 -15.90
N GLU A 485 2.87 18.79 -15.02
CA GLU A 485 3.57 19.39 -13.88
C GLU A 485 4.16 18.31 -12.96
N LEU A 486 3.38 17.28 -12.62
CA LEU A 486 3.88 16.16 -11.81
C LEU A 486 5.10 15.48 -12.44
N LEU A 487 5.09 15.25 -13.75
CA LEU A 487 6.20 14.57 -14.44
C LEU A 487 7.44 15.46 -14.61
N THR A 488 7.30 16.77 -14.58
CA THR A 488 8.40 17.74 -14.79
C THR A 488 8.96 18.34 -13.50
N THR A 489 8.34 18.07 -12.36
CA THR A 489 8.76 18.54 -11.04
C THR A 489 9.02 17.38 -10.08
N LYS A 490 9.68 17.65 -8.97
CA LYS A 490 9.78 16.66 -7.88
C LYS A 490 8.41 16.55 -7.18
N PRO A 491 7.97 15.36 -6.80
CA PRO A 491 6.73 15.19 -6.06
C PRO A 491 6.82 15.81 -4.68
N ARG A 492 5.73 16.49 -4.28
CA ARG A 492 5.50 17.03 -2.94
C ARG A 492 4.29 16.31 -2.36
N ILE A 493 4.54 15.47 -1.37
CA ILE A 493 3.64 14.38 -0.99
C ILE A 493 3.04 14.61 0.40
N ILE A 494 1.72 14.58 0.51
CA ILE A 494 1.03 14.37 1.77
C ILE A 494 0.85 12.87 1.96
N ASN A 495 1.58 12.30 2.93
CA ASN A 495 1.54 10.87 3.24
C ASN A 495 0.47 10.56 4.28
N VAL A 496 -0.54 9.79 3.91
CA VAL A 496 -1.71 9.43 4.73
C VAL A 496 -1.65 7.95 5.08
N GLY A 497 -1.01 7.62 6.20
CA GLY A 497 -0.86 6.24 6.66
C GLY A 497 0.55 5.91 7.13
N LEU A 498 1.18 4.85 6.58
CA LEU A 498 2.48 4.33 7.00
C LEU A 498 3.59 5.38 6.84
N GLN A 499 4.21 5.76 7.94
CA GLN A 499 5.28 6.76 7.96
C GLN A 499 6.53 6.28 7.19
N SER A 500 6.84 4.99 7.20
CA SER A 500 7.99 4.43 6.48
C SER A 500 7.99 4.74 4.98
N PHE A 501 6.84 5.03 4.38
CA PHE A 501 6.77 5.42 2.97
C PHE A 501 7.32 6.83 2.69
N THR A 502 7.61 7.63 3.73
CA THR A 502 8.24 8.94 3.55
C THR A 502 9.76 8.84 3.37
N GLU A 503 10.39 7.76 3.82
CA GLU A 503 11.84 7.60 3.84
C GLU A 503 12.45 7.70 2.43
N SER A 504 11.98 6.89 1.50
CA SER A 504 12.46 6.92 0.11
C SER A 504 12.26 8.28 -0.56
N ILE A 505 11.17 8.96 -0.24
CA ILE A 505 10.84 10.26 -0.81
C ILE A 505 11.86 11.31 -0.36
N VAL A 506 12.14 11.37 0.94
CA VAL A 506 13.10 12.31 1.55
C VAL A 506 14.52 12.01 1.09
N ASP A 507 14.94 10.74 1.11
CA ASP A 507 16.29 10.30 0.72
C ASP A 507 16.63 10.71 -0.72
N TYR A 508 15.65 10.76 -1.61
CA TYR A 508 15.82 11.15 -3.02
C TYR A 508 15.38 12.59 -3.32
N GLY A 509 15.16 13.39 -2.27
CA GLY A 509 14.96 14.83 -2.34
C GLY A 509 13.57 15.26 -2.80
N GLY A 510 12.54 14.46 -2.56
CA GLY A 510 11.16 14.89 -2.53
C GLY A 510 10.81 15.54 -1.19
N GLU A 511 9.69 16.24 -1.17
CA GLU A 511 9.17 16.86 0.05
C GLU A 511 7.95 16.10 0.55
N THR A 512 7.81 15.93 1.87
CA THR A 512 6.70 15.18 2.44
C THR A 512 6.22 15.77 3.76
N VAL A 513 4.91 15.66 3.97
CA VAL A 513 4.24 15.90 5.25
C VAL A 513 3.55 14.63 5.66
N GLN A 514 3.80 14.17 6.89
CA GLN A 514 3.10 13.04 7.47
C GLN A 514 1.72 13.48 7.98
N PHE A 515 0.66 12.85 7.48
CA PHE A 515 -0.68 13.02 8.02
C PHE A 515 -0.99 11.86 8.98
N ASN A 516 -1.00 12.16 10.27
CA ASN A 516 -1.37 11.21 11.33
C ASN A 516 -2.87 10.94 11.30
N TRP A 517 -3.28 10.24 10.25
CA TRP A 517 -4.67 9.96 9.97
C TRP A 517 -5.33 9.08 11.04
N ARG A 518 -6.56 9.40 11.36
CA ARG A 518 -7.45 8.58 12.18
C ARG A 518 -8.82 8.53 11.54
N PRO A 519 -9.57 7.42 11.71
CA PRO A 519 -10.94 7.34 11.20
C PRO A 519 -11.79 8.50 11.72
N ARG A 520 -12.46 9.21 10.82
CA ARG A 520 -13.38 10.31 11.20
C ARG A 520 -14.42 9.78 12.18
N ALA A 521 -14.77 10.60 13.18
CA ALA A 521 -15.73 10.25 14.23
C ALA A 521 -15.43 8.89 14.90
N ASN A 522 -14.16 8.53 15.06
CA ASN A 522 -13.71 7.25 15.62
C ASN A 522 -14.38 6.03 14.92
N GLY A 523 -14.59 6.10 13.61
CA GLY A 523 -15.19 5.03 12.81
C GLY A 523 -16.72 4.92 12.90
N ASN A 524 -17.40 5.87 13.56
CA ASN A 524 -18.86 5.87 13.66
C ASN A 524 -19.50 6.16 12.30
N LYS A 525 -19.96 5.12 11.59
CA LYS A 525 -20.51 5.19 10.22
C LYS A 525 -21.67 6.18 10.07
N LYS A 526 -22.51 6.35 11.10
CA LYS A 526 -23.62 7.33 11.06
C LYS A 526 -23.10 8.76 11.12
N MET A 527 -22.12 9.01 11.98
CA MET A 527 -21.53 10.33 12.13
C MET A 527 -20.68 10.69 10.90
N ILE A 528 -19.94 9.74 10.35
CA ILE A 528 -19.17 9.92 9.10
C ILE A 528 -20.08 10.42 7.97
N LYS A 529 -21.25 9.78 7.75
CA LYS A 529 -22.22 10.21 6.73
C LYS A 529 -22.73 11.64 6.95
N ILE A 530 -22.90 12.06 8.21
CA ILE A 530 -23.31 13.42 8.53
C ILE A 530 -22.18 14.41 8.21
N LEU A 531 -20.95 14.07 8.59
CA LEU A 531 -19.78 14.90 8.31
C LEU A 531 -19.51 15.02 6.81
N ASP A 532 -19.66 13.94 6.05
CA ASP A 532 -19.51 13.96 4.60
C ASP A 532 -20.56 14.85 3.92
N ALA A 533 -21.83 14.80 4.40
CA ALA A 533 -22.86 15.69 3.90
C ALA A 533 -22.63 17.17 4.25
N LEU A 534 -21.94 17.46 5.35
CA LEU A 534 -21.55 18.84 5.71
C LEU A 534 -20.39 19.38 4.88
N GLU A 535 -19.61 18.51 4.26
CA GLU A 535 -18.45 18.90 3.44
C GLU A 535 -18.86 19.71 2.20
N ASP A 536 -20.03 19.44 1.63
CA ASP A 536 -20.59 20.21 0.51
C ASP A 536 -20.90 21.67 0.91
N TYR A 537 -20.96 21.96 2.21
CA TYR A 537 -21.19 23.32 2.78
C TYR A 537 -19.92 23.91 3.39
N SER A 538 -18.75 23.31 3.20
CA SER A 538 -17.50 23.71 3.87
C SER A 538 -17.14 25.18 3.62
N GLU A 539 -17.21 25.66 2.38
CA GLU A 539 -16.94 27.07 2.04
C GLU A 539 -17.90 28.03 2.76
N GLN A 540 -19.19 27.67 2.82
CA GLN A 540 -20.19 28.50 3.52
C GLN A 540 -19.93 28.51 5.04
N ILE A 541 -19.61 27.35 5.62
CA ILE A 541 -19.29 27.21 7.04
C ILE A 541 -18.07 28.05 7.38
N GLU A 542 -16.99 27.95 6.59
CA GLU A 542 -15.78 28.74 6.80
C GLU A 542 -16.04 30.25 6.67
N ALA A 543 -16.78 30.67 5.66
CA ALA A 543 -17.13 32.09 5.50
C ALA A 543 -17.91 32.66 6.71
N GLU A 544 -18.82 31.87 7.29
CA GLU A 544 -19.56 32.29 8.49
C GLU A 544 -18.68 32.21 9.74
N ASN A 545 -17.79 31.21 9.87
CA ASN A 545 -16.82 31.12 10.96
C ASN A 545 -15.88 32.33 10.97
N HIS A 546 -15.37 32.74 9.80
CA HIS A 546 -14.56 33.95 9.68
C HIS A 546 -15.28 35.20 10.15
N LYS A 547 -16.56 35.39 9.79
CA LYS A 547 -17.36 36.52 10.25
C LYS A 547 -17.50 36.52 11.77
N VAL A 548 -17.71 35.36 12.40
CA VAL A 548 -17.80 35.25 13.86
C VAL A 548 -16.46 35.55 14.52
N THR A 549 -15.38 34.96 13.98
CA THR A 549 -14.02 35.15 14.48
C THR A 549 -13.61 36.63 14.40
N ASP A 550 -13.91 37.29 13.29
CA ASP A 550 -13.63 38.72 13.13
C ASP A 550 -14.43 39.59 14.10
N LYS A 551 -15.69 39.24 14.36
CA LYS A 551 -16.48 39.94 15.40
C LYS A 551 -15.85 39.78 16.78
N ILE A 552 -15.40 38.56 17.14
CA ILE A 552 -14.74 38.28 18.42
C ILE A 552 -13.42 39.04 18.53
N LYS A 553 -12.56 38.97 17.48
CA LYS A 553 -11.25 39.64 17.46
C LYS A 553 -11.36 41.17 17.57
N ASN A 554 -12.38 41.76 16.94
CA ASN A 554 -12.58 43.20 16.92
C ASN A 554 -13.52 43.70 18.03
N ALA A 555 -14.10 42.82 18.82
CA ALA A 555 -14.97 43.21 19.93
C ALA A 555 -14.16 43.84 21.07
N GLN A 556 -14.59 45.03 21.48
CA GLN A 556 -14.11 45.66 22.72
C GLN A 556 -15.21 45.51 23.78
N PRO A 557 -14.96 44.73 24.83
CA PRO A 557 -15.96 44.57 25.88
C PRO A 557 -16.06 45.87 26.71
N PHE A 558 -17.28 46.33 26.93
CA PHE A 558 -17.57 47.46 27.78
C PHE A 558 -18.49 46.98 28.90
N LEU A 559 -18.24 47.45 30.12
CA LEU A 559 -19.21 47.32 31.21
C LEU A 559 -20.39 48.25 30.93
N VAL A 560 -21.51 47.67 30.56
CA VAL A 560 -22.72 48.43 30.17
C VAL A 560 -23.56 48.76 31.37
N ASP A 561 -23.74 47.84 32.29
CA ASP A 561 -24.55 47.98 33.47
C ASP A 561 -24.20 46.93 34.53
N VAL A 562 -24.67 47.16 35.77
CA VAL A 562 -24.63 46.18 36.86
C VAL A 562 -26.07 46.11 37.41
N VAL A 563 -26.68 44.95 37.15
CA VAL A 563 -28.10 44.75 37.51
C VAL A 563 -28.24 43.50 38.42
N PRO A 564 -29.33 43.44 39.22
CA PRO A 564 -29.60 42.25 40.02
C PRO A 564 -29.79 41.03 39.15
N ALA A 565 -29.23 39.92 39.53
CA ALA A 565 -29.29 38.64 38.74
C ALA A 565 -30.75 38.24 38.42
N LYS A 566 -31.70 38.46 39.35
CA LYS A 566 -33.13 38.21 39.14
C LYS A 566 -33.76 38.98 37.98
N SER A 567 -33.17 40.11 37.56
CA SER A 567 -33.67 40.91 36.43
C SER A 567 -33.29 40.36 35.07
N VAL A 568 -32.25 39.50 35.00
CA VAL A 568 -31.70 38.96 33.76
C VAL A 568 -31.76 37.41 33.66
N ILE A 569 -31.97 36.76 34.81
CA ILE A 569 -32.11 35.30 34.91
C ILE A 569 -33.51 34.98 35.43
N PRO A 570 -34.48 34.68 34.53
CA PRO A 570 -35.89 34.49 34.93
C PRO A 570 -36.08 33.36 35.94
N GLU A 571 -35.22 32.32 35.89
CA GLU A 571 -35.27 31.15 36.77
C GLU A 571 -35.03 31.49 38.24
N LEU A 572 -34.39 32.63 38.54
CA LEU A 572 -34.18 33.10 39.90
C LEU A 572 -35.43 33.77 40.52
N ASN A 573 -36.50 33.96 39.76
CA ASN A 573 -37.75 34.53 40.27
C ASN A 573 -38.66 33.49 40.96
N ASP A 574 -38.29 32.22 40.96
CA ASP A 574 -38.94 31.18 41.76
C ASP A 574 -38.32 31.14 43.16
N ASP A 575 -38.86 31.90 44.08
CA ASP A 575 -38.38 31.98 45.48
C ASP A 575 -38.56 30.66 46.26
N ALA A 576 -39.36 29.71 45.76
CA ALA A 576 -39.53 28.40 46.39
C ALA A 576 -38.41 27.43 46.03
N GLN A 577 -37.68 27.66 44.92
CA GLN A 577 -36.60 26.83 44.47
C GLN A 577 -35.23 27.37 44.90
N LYS A 578 -34.54 26.66 45.77
CA LYS A 578 -33.14 26.95 46.06
C LYS A 578 -32.32 26.85 44.77
N THR A 579 -31.63 27.91 44.38
CA THR A 579 -30.87 27.97 43.13
C THR A 579 -29.48 28.54 43.39
N LEU A 580 -28.45 27.83 42.86
CA LEU A 580 -27.06 28.33 42.86
C LEU A 580 -26.61 28.57 41.41
N LEU A 581 -25.95 29.70 41.22
CA LEU A 581 -25.24 30.02 39.98
C LEU A 581 -23.78 29.56 40.12
N HIS A 582 -23.24 29.01 39.07
CA HIS A 582 -21.83 28.63 39.04
C HIS A 582 -21.19 29.01 37.71
N ALA A 583 -19.86 29.13 37.70
CA ALA A 583 -19.10 29.30 36.47
C ALA A 583 -18.76 27.90 35.86
N GLY A 584 -18.99 27.75 34.57
CA GLY A 584 -18.69 26.51 33.85
C GLY A 584 -19.93 25.85 33.22
N PRO A 585 -19.77 24.72 32.56
CA PRO A 585 -20.86 24.01 31.89
C PRO A 585 -21.87 23.43 32.90
N PRO A 586 -23.06 23.03 32.42
CA PRO A 586 -24.05 22.33 33.28
C PRO A 586 -23.40 21.12 33.95
N ILE A 587 -23.58 20.98 35.26
CA ILE A 587 -22.99 19.92 36.08
C ILE A 587 -23.97 19.49 37.17
N GLN A 588 -24.00 18.18 37.45
CA GLN A 588 -24.78 17.61 38.54
C GLN A 588 -23.96 17.59 39.85
N TRP A 589 -24.63 17.60 41.00
CA TRP A 589 -23.96 17.50 42.29
C TRP A 589 -23.00 16.33 42.40
N SER A 590 -23.37 15.16 41.87
CA SER A 590 -22.56 13.94 41.90
C SER A 590 -21.24 14.08 41.12
N GLU A 591 -21.23 14.94 40.09
CA GLU A 591 -20.09 15.12 39.17
C GLU A 591 -19.14 16.24 39.65
N MET A 592 -19.56 17.05 40.67
CA MET A 592 -18.77 18.16 41.18
C MET A 592 -17.51 17.67 41.92
N THR A 593 -16.43 18.40 41.74
CA THR A 593 -15.18 18.20 42.50
C THR A 593 -15.32 18.63 43.95
N GLY A 594 -14.40 18.18 44.81
CA GLY A 594 -14.38 18.53 46.22
C GLY A 594 -14.45 20.07 46.49
N PRO A 595 -13.60 20.85 45.83
CA PRO A 595 -13.66 22.35 45.98
C PRO A 595 -14.99 22.93 45.55
N MET A 596 -15.62 22.44 44.48
CA MET A 596 -16.95 22.93 44.05
C MET A 596 -18.02 22.60 45.09
N LYS A 597 -18.02 21.34 45.57
CA LYS A 597 -18.94 20.91 46.64
C LYS A 597 -18.77 21.74 47.90
N GLY A 598 -17.52 22.00 48.30
CA GLY A 598 -17.23 22.87 49.43
C GLY A 598 -17.74 24.29 49.28
N ALA A 599 -17.60 24.85 48.05
CA ALA A 599 -18.15 26.20 47.77
C ALA A 599 -19.69 26.22 47.81
N CYS A 600 -20.35 25.17 47.29
CA CYS A 600 -21.81 25.06 47.37
C CYS A 600 -22.31 24.91 48.78
N ILE A 601 -21.64 24.09 49.62
CA ILE A 601 -21.97 23.96 51.05
C ILE A 601 -21.79 25.30 51.75
N GLY A 602 -20.67 26.01 51.52
CA GLY A 602 -20.45 27.34 52.08
C GLY A 602 -21.51 28.33 51.66
N ALA A 603 -22.00 28.30 50.41
CA ALA A 603 -23.09 29.12 49.94
C ALA A 603 -24.41 28.79 50.66
N ALA A 604 -24.74 27.51 50.83
CA ALA A 604 -25.95 27.06 51.53
C ALA A 604 -25.96 27.50 53.01
N LEU A 605 -24.82 27.47 53.69
CA LEU A 605 -24.67 27.98 55.07
C LEU A 605 -24.79 29.51 55.10
N PHE A 606 -24.19 30.21 54.14
CA PHE A 606 -24.28 31.66 54.03
C PHE A 606 -25.72 32.16 53.85
N GLU A 607 -26.44 31.46 52.93
CA GLU A 607 -27.85 31.76 52.65
C GLU A 607 -28.83 31.24 53.73
N ARG A 608 -28.31 30.58 54.76
CA ARG A 608 -29.08 29.92 55.82
C ARG A 608 -30.09 28.91 55.35
N TRP A 609 -29.74 28.16 54.33
CA TRP A 609 -30.50 26.99 53.90
C TRP A 609 -30.30 25.80 54.82
N ALA A 610 -29.18 25.79 55.54
CA ALA A 610 -28.82 24.79 56.53
C ALA A 610 -28.03 25.45 57.67
N ASP A 611 -28.10 24.87 58.91
CA ASP A 611 -27.41 25.37 60.08
C ASP A 611 -25.98 24.81 60.23
N ASN A 612 -25.66 23.73 59.55
CA ASN A 612 -24.36 23.06 59.57
C ASN A 612 -24.07 22.33 58.24
N GLU A 613 -22.82 21.86 58.05
CA GLU A 613 -22.37 21.22 56.83
C GLU A 613 -23.12 19.92 56.53
N GLU A 614 -23.46 19.13 57.57
CA GLU A 614 -24.15 17.85 57.42
C GLU A 614 -25.56 18.06 56.83
N ASP A 615 -26.29 19.07 57.33
CA ASP A 615 -27.62 19.38 56.86
C ASP A 615 -27.57 20.05 55.46
N ALA A 616 -26.54 20.85 55.18
CA ALA A 616 -26.30 21.37 53.81
C ALA A 616 -26.06 20.25 52.82
N LEU A 617 -25.25 19.26 53.16
CA LEU A 617 -24.98 18.09 52.29
C LEU A 617 -26.26 17.33 51.96
N LYS A 618 -27.15 17.11 52.94
CA LYS A 618 -28.43 16.43 52.71
C LYS A 618 -29.31 17.13 51.67
N ILE A 619 -29.32 18.47 51.69
CA ILE A 619 -30.09 19.28 50.73
C ILE A 619 -29.60 19.09 49.31
N PHE A 620 -28.27 19.02 49.12
CA PHE A 620 -27.67 18.78 47.81
C PHE A 620 -27.87 17.35 47.36
N GLU A 621 -27.68 16.37 48.20
CA GLU A 621 -27.89 14.93 47.90
C GLU A 621 -29.36 14.62 47.61
N ALA A 622 -30.29 15.32 48.22
CA ALA A 622 -31.71 15.21 47.96
C ALA A 622 -32.15 15.89 46.65
N GLY A 623 -31.24 16.62 45.97
CA GLY A 623 -31.55 17.30 44.71
C GLY A 623 -32.45 18.54 44.90
N GLU A 624 -32.51 19.13 46.11
CA GLU A 624 -33.35 20.28 46.38
C GLU A 624 -32.81 21.60 45.81
N VAL A 625 -31.56 21.60 45.36
CA VAL A 625 -30.90 22.78 44.81
C VAL A 625 -30.74 22.66 43.30
N ARG A 626 -31.22 23.63 42.57
CA ARG A 626 -31.03 23.79 41.16
C ARG A 626 -29.70 24.49 40.87
N PHE A 627 -28.91 23.97 39.97
CA PHE A 627 -27.67 24.60 39.46
C PHE A 627 -27.95 25.25 38.11
N ILE A 628 -27.50 26.50 37.94
CA ILE A 628 -27.53 27.24 36.68
C ILE A 628 -26.11 27.68 36.34
N PRO A 629 -25.60 27.29 35.18
CA PRO A 629 -24.28 27.67 34.71
C PRO A 629 -24.19 29.15 34.34
#